data_b41f1a8a6afdee33eb732e1b4883c5d3
#
_entry.id   b41f1a8a6afdee33eb732e1b4883c5d3
#
_cell.length_a   1.000
_cell.length_b   1.000
_cell.length_c   1.000
_cell.angle_alpha   90.00
_cell.angle_beta   90.00
_cell.angle_gamma   90.00
#
_symmetry.space_group_name_H-M   'P 1'
#
loop_
_entity.id
_entity.type
_entity.pdbx_description
1 polymer ?
#
loop_
_entity_poly.entity_id
_entity_poly.type
_entity_poly.pdbx_seq_one_letter_code
_entity_poly.pdbx_strand_id
1 'polypeptide(L)'
;ALTSALVDSNISKITLEKDIDINDALTVNRAVKLDLNGFVLRMTGEGSVIKVEQDGNLTIADSDKDTAHKFAQNTNGLWELVSDDSASSKTVKGGIITGGKAQKGGGVYVAPGGKLHMTGGSIVGCQAKDGGGVYLDDDSQTDASSEFTMTDSSIIGCTASGYGGGVAVNPACKFTMNNDSEIRSCTARLGGGVYTDNSDANGPGVFTLRNGAILSCTANPSYYLFSQGGGVYNLGAFIMKSGTIKGCTAIKERPT
;
A
#
# COMPACT_ATOMS: atom_id res chain seq x y z
N ALA A 1 -8.76 -22.87 0.13
CA ALA A 1 -7.41 -23.31 -0.28
C ALA A 1 -6.33 -22.29 0.08
N LEU A 2 -6.38 -21.01 -0.43
CA LEU A 2 -5.32 -20.01 -0.16
C LEU A 2 -5.21 -19.69 1.34
N THR A 3 -6.33 -19.43 2.02
CA THR A 3 -6.39 -19.15 3.47
C THR A 3 -5.76 -20.27 4.30
N SER A 4 -6.05 -21.54 3.97
CA SER A 4 -5.48 -22.67 4.66
C SER A 4 -3.96 -22.80 4.43
N ALA A 5 -3.50 -22.53 3.21
CA ALA A 5 -2.06 -22.56 2.89
C ALA A 5 -1.26 -21.47 3.62
N LEU A 6 -1.86 -20.29 3.84
CA LEU A 6 -1.20 -19.19 4.56
C LEU A 6 -0.93 -19.49 6.04
N VAL A 7 -1.73 -20.35 6.67
CA VAL A 7 -1.58 -20.72 8.08
C VAL A 7 -0.87 -22.07 8.29
N ASP A 8 -0.68 -22.87 7.23
CA ASP A 8 0.02 -24.17 7.30
C ASP A 8 1.54 -23.94 7.43
N SER A 9 2.11 -24.28 8.58
CA SER A 9 3.53 -24.10 8.90
C SER A 9 4.50 -24.89 7.98
N ASN A 10 4.01 -25.89 7.27
CA ASN A 10 4.81 -26.68 6.33
C ASN A 10 4.94 -26.02 4.95
N ILE A 11 4.13 -24.97 4.67
CA ILE A 11 4.12 -24.29 3.39
C ILE A 11 4.86 -22.94 3.51
N SER A 12 6.08 -22.84 3.03
CA SER A 12 6.87 -21.60 3.05
C SER A 12 6.66 -20.71 1.82
N LYS A 13 6.19 -21.29 0.71
CA LYS A 13 5.89 -20.55 -0.55
C LYS A 13 4.55 -20.97 -1.12
N ILE A 14 3.78 -19.97 -1.54
CA ILE A 14 2.51 -20.12 -2.24
C ILE A 14 2.65 -19.38 -3.57
N THR A 15 2.27 -20.01 -4.68
CA THR A 15 2.22 -19.37 -6.00
C THR A 15 0.79 -19.41 -6.52
N LEU A 16 0.27 -18.29 -6.97
CA LEU A 16 -1.06 -18.24 -7.58
C LEU A 16 -1.02 -18.89 -8.96
N GLU A 17 -2.07 -19.61 -9.31
CA GLU A 17 -2.25 -20.26 -10.62
C GLU A 17 -3.44 -19.68 -11.40
N LYS A 18 -4.16 -18.74 -10.79
CA LYS A 18 -5.29 -18.01 -11.37
C LYS A 18 -5.64 -16.80 -10.52
N ASP A 19 -6.48 -15.92 -11.05
CA ASP A 19 -7.10 -14.85 -10.29
C ASP A 19 -7.93 -15.41 -9.13
N ILE A 20 -7.86 -14.75 -7.99
CA ILE A 20 -8.55 -15.15 -6.77
C ILE A 20 -9.36 -13.98 -6.22
N ASP A 21 -10.66 -14.18 -6.11
CA ASP A 21 -11.57 -13.31 -5.36
C ASP A 21 -11.70 -13.81 -3.92
N ILE A 22 -11.61 -12.90 -2.97
CA ILE A 22 -11.78 -13.17 -1.55
C ILE A 22 -12.83 -12.22 -0.95
N ASN A 23 -13.58 -12.66 0.03
CA ASN A 23 -14.55 -11.85 0.75
C ASN A 23 -14.04 -11.39 2.12
N ASP A 24 -13.09 -12.12 2.69
CA ASP A 24 -12.46 -11.84 3.98
C ASP A 24 -10.96 -11.68 3.82
N ALA A 25 -10.35 -10.88 4.70
CA ALA A 25 -8.92 -10.64 4.67
C ALA A 25 -8.10 -11.93 4.84
N LEU A 26 -7.04 -12.05 4.04
CA LEU A 26 -6.05 -13.11 4.24
C LEU A 26 -5.15 -12.74 5.42
N THR A 27 -5.13 -13.61 6.44
CA THR A 27 -4.32 -13.39 7.65
C THR A 27 -2.99 -14.13 7.56
N VAL A 28 -1.91 -13.44 7.89
CA VAL A 28 -0.53 -13.96 7.89
C VAL A 28 0.07 -13.73 9.28
N ASN A 29 0.35 -14.79 10.01
CA ASN A 29 0.91 -14.78 11.37
C ASN A 29 2.24 -15.54 11.48
N ARG A 30 2.92 -15.76 10.36
CA ARG A 30 4.19 -16.49 10.25
C ARG A 30 5.00 -16.02 9.04
N ALA A 31 6.19 -16.55 8.86
CA ALA A 31 6.97 -16.31 7.66
C ALA A 31 6.40 -17.11 6.46
N VAL A 32 6.03 -16.40 5.39
CA VAL A 32 5.53 -17.02 4.14
C VAL A 32 5.77 -16.10 2.93
N LYS A 33 6.06 -16.70 1.79
CA LYS A 33 6.15 -16.03 0.50
C LYS A 33 4.89 -16.30 -0.33
N LEU A 34 4.20 -15.23 -0.73
CA LEU A 34 3.09 -15.26 -1.69
C LEU A 34 3.59 -14.72 -3.03
N ASP A 35 3.67 -15.57 -4.02
CA ASP A 35 4.02 -15.23 -5.39
C ASP A 35 2.74 -15.04 -6.20
N LEU A 36 2.49 -13.81 -6.63
CA LEU A 36 1.28 -13.47 -7.39
C LEU A 36 1.31 -14.06 -8.80
N ASN A 37 2.50 -14.29 -9.37
CA ASN A 37 2.69 -14.95 -10.66
C ASN A 37 1.83 -14.37 -11.78
N GLY A 38 1.73 -13.05 -11.85
CA GLY A 38 0.94 -12.32 -12.84
C GLY A 38 -0.57 -12.28 -12.59
N PHE A 39 -1.09 -12.96 -11.55
CA PHE A 39 -2.52 -13.05 -11.28
C PHE A 39 -3.01 -11.96 -10.31
N VAL A 40 -4.33 -11.79 -10.29
CA VAL A 40 -5.04 -10.82 -9.43
C VAL A 40 -5.54 -11.49 -8.16
N LEU A 41 -5.18 -10.91 -7.02
CA LEU A 41 -5.80 -11.17 -5.73
C LEU A 41 -6.74 -10.01 -5.40
N ARG A 42 -8.05 -10.24 -5.46
CA ARG A 42 -9.05 -9.18 -5.31
C ARG A 42 -9.96 -9.41 -4.09
N MET A 43 -10.04 -8.41 -3.25
CA MET A 43 -11.07 -8.32 -2.23
C MET A 43 -12.40 -7.89 -2.87
N THR A 44 -13.45 -8.64 -2.65
CA THR A 44 -14.82 -8.31 -3.06
C THR A 44 -15.71 -7.93 -1.88
N GLY A 45 -15.29 -8.26 -0.66
CA GLY A 45 -15.89 -7.82 0.59
C GLY A 45 -15.30 -6.49 1.12
N GLU A 46 -15.49 -6.25 2.39
CA GLU A 46 -14.95 -5.09 3.12
C GLU A 46 -13.71 -5.51 3.93
N GLY A 47 -12.76 -4.60 4.09
CA GLY A 47 -11.55 -4.81 4.87
C GLY A 47 -10.27 -4.73 4.05
N SER A 48 -9.14 -5.00 4.70
CA SER A 48 -7.84 -5.13 4.03
C SER A 48 -7.81 -6.41 3.21
N VAL A 49 -7.12 -6.40 2.07
CA VAL A 49 -6.92 -7.64 1.30
C VAL A 49 -6.06 -8.63 2.11
N ILE A 50 -5.00 -8.12 2.74
CA ILE A 50 -4.11 -8.93 3.57
C ILE A 50 -3.89 -8.23 4.92
N LYS A 51 -3.86 -9.03 6.00
CA LYS A 51 -3.42 -8.62 7.33
C LYS A 51 -2.19 -9.40 7.72
N VAL A 52 -1.10 -8.70 7.96
CA VAL A 52 0.13 -9.26 8.53
C VAL A 52 0.07 -9.01 10.03
N GLU A 53 -0.17 -10.06 10.78
CA GLU A 53 -0.30 -10.00 12.25
C GLU A 53 1.07 -9.93 12.95
N GLN A 54 1.07 -9.78 14.26
CA GLN A 54 2.26 -9.89 15.05
C GLN A 54 2.99 -11.21 14.73
N ASP A 55 4.33 -11.17 14.63
CA ASP A 55 5.20 -12.27 14.20
C ASP A 55 5.01 -12.72 12.73
N GLY A 56 4.02 -12.17 12.01
CA GLY A 56 3.86 -12.37 10.58
C GLY A 56 5.03 -11.74 9.81
N ASN A 57 5.56 -12.49 8.84
CA ASN A 57 6.61 -12.01 7.93
C ASN A 57 6.22 -12.40 6.50
N LEU A 58 5.47 -11.52 5.84
CA LEU A 58 4.98 -11.76 4.49
C LEU A 58 5.95 -11.21 3.45
N THR A 59 6.37 -12.07 2.51
CA THR A 59 7.00 -11.64 1.28
C THR A 59 6.00 -11.76 0.12
N ILE A 60 5.62 -10.64 -0.47
CA ILE A 60 4.88 -10.61 -1.73
C ILE A 60 5.90 -10.57 -2.86
N ALA A 61 5.79 -11.48 -3.79
CA ALA A 61 6.60 -11.57 -5.00
C ALA A 61 5.73 -11.69 -6.24
N ASP A 62 6.35 -11.55 -7.39
CA ASP A 62 5.69 -11.70 -8.68
C ASP A 62 6.67 -12.28 -9.69
N SER A 63 6.47 -13.53 -10.07
CA SER A 63 7.36 -14.24 -11.01
C SER A 63 6.97 -14.00 -12.47
N ASP A 64 5.73 -13.60 -12.77
CA ASP A 64 5.32 -13.15 -14.10
C ASP A 64 5.05 -11.63 -14.09
N LYS A 65 6.03 -10.87 -14.58
CA LYS A 65 5.99 -9.39 -14.64
C LYS A 65 5.36 -8.85 -15.92
N ASP A 66 4.93 -9.71 -16.84
CA ASP A 66 4.49 -9.29 -18.18
C ASP A 66 2.98 -9.36 -18.39
N THR A 67 2.27 -10.19 -17.62
CA THR A 67 0.80 -10.23 -17.66
C THR A 67 0.22 -8.83 -17.40
N ALA A 68 -0.67 -8.40 -18.31
CA ALA A 68 -1.19 -7.05 -18.32
C ALA A 68 -2.63 -6.98 -17.79
N HIS A 69 -2.87 -6.07 -16.87
CA HIS A 69 -4.19 -5.77 -16.32
C HIS A 69 -4.59 -4.34 -16.64
N LYS A 70 -5.88 -4.11 -16.88
CA LYS A 70 -6.42 -2.80 -17.20
C LYS A 70 -7.11 -2.19 -15.99
N PHE A 71 -6.78 -0.95 -15.72
CA PHE A 71 -7.40 -0.16 -14.66
C PHE A 71 -7.90 1.16 -15.21
N ALA A 72 -9.07 1.59 -14.78
CA ALA A 72 -9.62 2.90 -15.10
C ALA A 72 -10.10 3.61 -13.82
N GLN A 73 -10.17 4.92 -13.88
CA GLN A 73 -10.81 5.69 -12.83
C GLN A 73 -12.32 5.72 -13.06
N ASN A 74 -13.08 5.39 -12.02
CA ASN A 74 -14.53 5.57 -12.02
C ASN A 74 -14.89 7.06 -11.87
N THR A 75 -16.18 7.37 -11.83
CA THR A 75 -16.71 8.74 -11.70
C THR A 75 -16.26 9.47 -10.43
N ASN A 76 -15.83 8.74 -9.41
CA ASN A 76 -15.30 9.28 -8.15
C ASN A 76 -13.76 9.39 -8.17
N GLY A 77 -13.11 9.08 -9.30
CA GLY A 77 -11.65 9.12 -9.44
C GLY A 77 -10.94 7.92 -8.82
N LEU A 78 -11.67 6.88 -8.40
CA LEU A 78 -11.09 5.67 -7.81
C LEU A 78 -10.65 4.70 -8.90
N TRP A 79 -9.48 4.09 -8.74
CA TRP A 79 -8.95 3.12 -9.67
C TRP A 79 -9.60 1.74 -9.48
N GLU A 80 -10.15 1.19 -10.55
CA GLU A 80 -10.83 -0.10 -10.57
C GLU A 80 -10.29 -0.97 -11.71
N LEU A 81 -10.22 -2.28 -11.47
CA LEU A 81 -9.90 -3.26 -12.50
C LEU A 81 -11.05 -3.30 -13.51
N VAL A 82 -10.73 -3.19 -14.80
CA VAL A 82 -11.71 -3.21 -15.89
C VAL A 82 -11.35 -4.27 -16.92
N SER A 83 -12.37 -4.82 -17.58
CA SER A 83 -12.20 -5.83 -18.62
C SER A 83 -11.89 -5.23 -20.00
N ASP A 84 -12.13 -3.92 -20.19
CA ASP A 84 -12.15 -3.30 -21.50
C ASP A 84 -10.96 -2.38 -21.75
N ASP A 85 -10.49 -2.34 -22.98
CA ASP A 85 -9.55 -1.35 -23.50
C ASP A 85 -10.25 0.00 -23.76
N SER A 86 -10.83 0.61 -22.72
CA SER A 86 -11.34 1.97 -22.85
C SER A 86 -10.18 2.94 -23.07
N ALA A 87 -10.41 4.03 -23.82
CA ALA A 87 -9.38 5.05 -24.07
C ALA A 87 -8.79 5.70 -22.80
N SER A 88 -9.48 5.56 -21.65
CA SER A 88 -9.05 6.06 -20.35
C SER A 88 -8.33 5.01 -19.50
N SER A 89 -8.32 3.73 -19.90
CA SER A 89 -7.69 2.67 -19.14
C SER A 89 -6.16 2.80 -19.13
N LYS A 90 -5.54 2.41 -18.02
CA LYS A 90 -4.09 2.32 -17.86
C LYS A 90 -3.69 0.87 -17.66
N THR A 91 -2.60 0.47 -18.28
CA THR A 91 -2.04 -0.86 -18.12
C THR A 91 -1.14 -0.90 -16.89
N VAL A 92 -1.38 -1.89 -16.02
CA VAL A 92 -0.47 -2.29 -14.94
C VAL A 92 -0.03 -3.71 -15.24
N LYS A 93 1.27 -3.96 -15.21
CA LYS A 93 1.85 -5.26 -15.50
C LYS A 93 2.20 -6.00 -14.22
N GLY A 94 2.19 -7.34 -14.32
CA GLY A 94 2.49 -8.26 -13.23
C GLY A 94 1.31 -8.52 -12.30
N GLY A 95 1.56 -9.25 -11.23
CA GLY A 95 0.54 -9.64 -10.26
C GLY A 95 -0.03 -8.46 -9.47
N ILE A 96 -1.29 -8.52 -9.14
CA ILE A 96 -2.07 -7.42 -8.58
C ILE A 96 -2.75 -7.81 -7.26
N ILE A 97 -2.69 -6.91 -6.29
CA ILE A 97 -3.54 -6.89 -5.09
C ILE A 97 -4.47 -5.69 -5.20
N THR A 98 -5.79 -5.90 -5.13
CA THR A 98 -6.77 -4.83 -5.33
C THR A 98 -8.08 -5.04 -4.57
N GLY A 99 -8.95 -4.04 -4.59
CA GLY A 99 -10.33 -4.11 -4.10
C GLY A 99 -10.50 -3.91 -2.59
N GLY A 100 -9.41 -3.79 -1.83
CA GLY A 100 -9.53 -3.60 -0.38
C GLY A 100 -10.15 -2.25 -0.01
N LYS A 101 -11.06 -2.29 0.99
CA LYS A 101 -11.75 -1.12 1.56
C LYS A 101 -11.78 -1.27 3.09
N ALA A 102 -10.94 -0.50 3.78
CA ALA A 102 -10.69 -0.71 5.20
C ALA A 102 -10.68 0.60 6.02
N GLN A 103 -10.62 0.47 7.34
CA GLN A 103 -10.25 1.61 8.20
C GLN A 103 -8.75 1.87 8.14
N LYS A 104 -7.93 0.81 8.13
CA LYS A 104 -6.48 0.85 8.10
C LYS A 104 -5.97 -0.13 7.05
N GLY A 105 -5.06 0.31 6.15
CA GLY A 105 -4.40 -0.52 5.16
C GLY A 105 -5.35 -1.20 4.17
N GLY A 106 -5.86 -0.47 3.18
CA GLY A 106 -6.79 -1.04 2.21
C GLY A 106 -6.21 -2.26 1.49
N GLY A 107 -4.99 -2.16 0.95
CA GLY A 107 -4.28 -3.31 0.39
C GLY A 107 -3.74 -4.22 1.47
N VAL A 108 -2.85 -3.68 2.33
CA VAL A 108 -2.21 -4.46 3.41
C VAL A 108 -2.22 -3.67 4.72
N TYR A 109 -2.74 -4.30 5.76
CA TYR A 109 -2.55 -3.87 7.13
C TYR A 109 -1.39 -4.67 7.75
N VAL A 110 -0.45 -3.98 8.36
CA VAL A 110 0.68 -4.60 9.07
C VAL A 110 0.56 -4.25 10.54
N ALA A 111 0.24 -5.24 11.36
CA ALA A 111 0.09 -5.11 12.80
C ALA A 111 1.44 -4.84 13.49
N PRO A 112 1.45 -4.32 14.71
CA PRO A 112 2.65 -4.17 15.50
C PRO A 112 3.49 -5.46 15.55
N GLY A 113 4.79 -5.37 15.25
CA GLY A 113 5.71 -6.51 15.14
C GLY A 113 5.64 -7.29 13.82
N GLY A 114 4.65 -7.00 12.95
CA GLY A 114 4.54 -7.61 11.63
C GLY A 114 5.56 -7.05 10.64
N LYS A 115 5.94 -7.86 9.64
CA LYS A 115 6.88 -7.48 8.58
C LYS A 115 6.30 -7.76 7.20
N LEU A 116 6.38 -6.76 6.33
CA LEU A 116 5.98 -6.86 4.94
C LEU A 116 7.18 -6.60 4.02
N HIS A 117 7.41 -7.50 3.08
CA HIS A 117 8.38 -7.32 2.00
C HIS A 117 7.66 -7.46 0.67
N MET A 118 7.70 -6.42 -0.16
CA MET A 118 7.30 -6.54 -1.56
C MET A 118 8.55 -6.60 -2.44
N THR A 119 8.67 -7.67 -3.22
CA THR A 119 9.79 -7.90 -4.16
C THR A 119 9.30 -8.04 -5.60
N GLY A 120 8.09 -7.60 -5.86
CA GLY A 120 7.39 -7.60 -7.14
C GLY A 120 5.90 -7.41 -6.92
N GLY A 121 5.15 -7.30 -8.01
CA GLY A 121 3.72 -7.07 -8.03
C GLY A 121 3.29 -5.65 -7.64
N SER A 122 2.00 -5.42 -7.66
CA SER A 122 1.43 -4.09 -7.43
C SER A 122 0.21 -4.13 -6.50
N ILE A 123 0.09 -3.14 -5.62
CA ILE A 123 -1.14 -2.83 -4.89
C ILE A 123 -1.84 -1.69 -5.64
N VAL A 124 -3.06 -1.94 -6.14
CA VAL A 124 -3.75 -1.00 -7.03
C VAL A 124 -5.16 -0.71 -6.56
N GLY A 125 -5.53 0.57 -6.51
CA GLY A 125 -6.91 1.04 -6.31
C GLY A 125 -7.53 0.71 -4.95
N CYS A 126 -6.73 0.34 -3.95
CA CYS A 126 -7.23 0.07 -2.61
C CYS A 126 -7.59 1.36 -1.86
N GLN A 127 -8.54 1.26 -0.93
CA GLN A 127 -9.10 2.38 -0.22
C GLN A 127 -9.05 2.15 1.29
N ALA A 128 -8.78 3.21 2.05
CA ALA A 128 -8.88 3.16 3.51
C ALA A 128 -9.22 4.54 4.11
N LYS A 129 -9.47 4.56 5.42
CA LYS A 129 -9.38 5.83 6.15
C LYS A 129 -7.92 6.26 6.20
N ASP A 130 -7.00 5.36 6.60
CA ASP A 130 -5.57 5.63 6.68
C ASP A 130 -4.78 4.48 6.03
N GLY A 131 -3.73 4.82 5.25
CA GLY A 131 -2.95 3.86 4.49
C GLY A 131 -3.76 3.19 3.36
N GLY A 132 -4.15 3.93 2.32
CA GLY A 132 -4.95 3.37 1.22
C GLY A 132 -4.34 2.10 0.62
N GLY A 133 -3.05 2.12 0.33
CA GLY A 133 -2.28 0.92 -0.07
C GLY A 133 -1.85 0.10 1.14
N VAL A 134 -0.99 0.67 2.00
CA VAL A 134 -0.40 -0.02 3.15
C VAL A 134 -0.49 0.86 4.40
N TYR A 135 -0.81 0.24 5.52
CA TYR A 135 -0.78 0.87 6.83
C TYR A 135 0.17 0.09 7.75
N LEU A 136 1.13 0.79 8.33
CA LEU A 136 2.06 0.24 9.33
C LEU A 136 1.58 0.67 10.70
N ASP A 137 1.17 -0.29 11.52
CA ASP A 137 0.69 -0.03 12.88
C ASP A 137 1.79 -0.24 13.91
N ASP A 138 1.72 0.51 14.98
CA ASP A 138 2.56 0.41 16.17
C ASP A 138 1.71 0.05 17.38
N ASP A 139 2.36 -0.36 18.45
CA ASP A 139 1.74 -0.53 19.75
C ASP A 139 2.41 0.42 20.75
N SER A 140 1.68 1.45 21.14
CA SER A 140 2.18 2.44 22.11
C SER A 140 2.44 1.90 23.52
N GLN A 141 1.98 0.69 23.79
CA GLN A 141 2.18 0.02 25.09
C GLN A 141 3.39 -0.91 25.11
N THR A 142 3.92 -1.24 23.94
CA THR A 142 5.09 -2.12 23.76
C THR A 142 6.04 -1.51 22.74
N ASP A 143 7.28 -2.00 22.68
CA ASP A 143 8.25 -1.58 21.66
C ASP A 143 8.00 -2.25 20.28
N ALA A 144 6.85 -2.91 20.11
CA ALA A 144 6.54 -3.62 18.87
C ALA A 144 6.19 -2.64 17.76
N SER A 145 7.00 -2.61 16.71
CA SER A 145 6.80 -1.78 15.53
C SER A 145 6.76 -2.61 14.26
N SER A 146 5.98 -2.17 13.31
CA SER A 146 5.91 -2.85 12.01
C SER A 146 6.96 -2.33 11.02
N GLU A 147 7.35 -3.19 10.08
CA GLU A 147 8.32 -2.87 9.05
C GLU A 147 7.76 -3.19 7.65
N PHE A 148 8.00 -2.30 6.71
CA PHE A 148 7.72 -2.51 5.30
C PHE A 148 8.94 -2.19 4.45
N THR A 149 9.33 -3.15 3.60
CA THR A 149 10.35 -2.94 2.56
C THR A 149 9.74 -3.18 1.18
N MET A 150 9.92 -2.22 0.31
CA MET A 150 9.45 -2.24 -1.06
C MET A 150 10.63 -2.25 -2.02
N THR A 151 10.67 -3.23 -2.92
CA THR A 151 11.73 -3.43 -3.90
C THR A 151 11.09 -3.88 -5.22
N ASP A 152 11.38 -3.23 -6.33
CA ASP A 152 10.87 -3.58 -7.67
C ASP A 152 9.35 -3.81 -7.73
N SER A 153 8.59 -3.01 -7.00
CA SER A 153 7.14 -3.17 -6.81
C SER A 153 6.42 -1.83 -6.82
N SER A 154 5.09 -1.82 -6.89
CA SER A 154 4.35 -0.57 -7.04
C SER A 154 3.13 -0.46 -6.13
N ILE A 155 2.80 0.77 -5.73
CA ILE A 155 1.52 1.15 -5.11
C ILE A 155 0.88 2.22 -5.98
N ILE A 156 -0.30 1.93 -6.56
CA ILE A 156 -0.86 2.72 -7.63
C ILE A 156 -2.31 3.08 -7.35
N GLY A 157 -2.64 4.37 -7.44
CA GLY A 157 -4.04 4.84 -7.39
C GLY A 157 -4.78 4.50 -6.10
N CYS A 158 -4.07 4.24 -5.01
CA CYS A 158 -4.67 3.99 -3.70
C CYS A 158 -5.14 5.29 -3.05
N THR A 159 -6.22 5.22 -2.28
CA THR A 159 -6.86 6.40 -1.71
C THR A 159 -7.07 6.26 -0.21
N ALA A 160 -6.71 7.28 0.55
CA ALA A 160 -7.05 7.40 1.96
C ALA A 160 -7.84 8.68 2.22
N SER A 161 -8.91 8.59 3.03
CA SER A 161 -9.65 9.80 3.42
C SER A 161 -8.89 10.64 4.46
N GLY A 162 -7.98 10.03 5.21
CA GLY A 162 -7.12 10.65 6.21
C GLY A 162 -5.66 10.72 5.73
N TYR A 163 -4.87 9.74 6.05
CA TYR A 163 -3.40 9.75 5.99
C TYR A 163 -2.83 8.70 5.05
N GLY A 164 -1.79 9.08 4.28
CA GLY A 164 -1.01 8.14 3.49
C GLY A 164 -1.82 7.42 2.40
N GLY A 165 -2.08 8.04 1.26
CA GLY A 165 -2.82 7.41 0.16
C GLY A 165 -2.13 6.14 -0.32
N GLY A 166 -0.82 6.17 -0.51
CA GLY A 166 0.00 4.98 -0.74
C GLY A 166 0.31 4.26 0.55
N VAL A 167 1.07 4.92 1.46
CA VAL A 167 1.56 4.30 2.70
C VAL A 167 1.39 5.26 3.88
N ALA A 168 0.83 4.77 4.98
CA ALA A 168 0.86 5.43 6.28
C ALA A 168 1.84 4.72 7.21
N VAL A 169 2.77 5.48 7.80
CA VAL A 169 3.83 4.98 8.68
C VAL A 169 3.63 5.59 10.07
N ASN A 170 3.12 4.81 10.99
CA ASN A 170 2.89 5.22 12.37
C ASN A 170 4.21 5.37 13.16
N PRO A 171 4.16 5.92 14.38
CA PRO A 171 5.33 6.03 15.25
C PRO A 171 6.12 4.73 15.37
N ALA A 172 7.42 4.80 15.58
CA ALA A 172 8.36 3.69 15.64
C ALA A 172 8.47 2.78 14.41
N CYS A 173 7.48 2.81 13.49
CA CYS A 173 7.45 1.96 12.30
C CYS A 173 8.46 2.40 11.24
N LYS A 174 8.85 1.47 10.37
CA LYS A 174 9.85 1.72 9.33
C LYS A 174 9.34 1.32 7.95
N PHE A 175 9.40 2.26 7.02
CA PHE A 175 9.17 2.01 5.61
C PHE A 175 10.44 2.32 4.80
N THR A 176 10.83 1.40 3.93
CA THR A 176 11.98 1.59 3.03
C THR A 176 11.58 1.28 1.60
N MET A 177 11.83 2.23 0.70
CA MET A 177 11.72 2.03 -0.75
C MET A 177 13.11 1.85 -1.35
N ASN A 178 13.28 0.78 -2.12
CA ASN A 178 14.53 0.46 -2.83
C ASN A 178 14.27 0.26 -4.33
N ASN A 179 15.35 0.32 -5.11
CA ASN A 179 15.39 0.03 -6.56
C ASN A 179 14.30 0.79 -7.34
N ASP A 180 13.68 0.14 -8.32
CA ASP A 180 12.67 0.73 -9.20
C ASP A 180 11.24 0.71 -8.61
N SER A 181 11.14 0.77 -7.27
CA SER A 181 9.84 0.85 -6.59
C SER A 181 9.12 2.17 -6.88
N GLU A 182 7.80 2.10 -7.02
CA GLU A 182 6.99 3.26 -7.38
C GLU A 182 5.75 3.42 -6.50
N ILE A 183 5.51 4.62 -5.99
CA ILE A 183 4.22 5.04 -5.44
C ILE A 183 3.67 6.12 -6.36
N ARG A 184 2.54 5.88 -7.03
CA ARG A 184 2.01 6.84 -8.00
C ARG A 184 0.51 7.00 -7.96
N SER A 185 0.06 8.19 -8.32
CA SER A 185 -1.37 8.54 -8.46
C SER A 185 -2.19 8.22 -7.19
N CYS A 186 -1.56 8.17 -6.03
CA CYS A 186 -2.23 7.95 -4.75
C CYS A 186 -2.78 9.26 -4.19
N THR A 187 -3.87 9.17 -3.44
CA THR A 187 -4.56 10.36 -2.92
C THR A 187 -4.87 10.21 -1.43
N ALA A 188 -4.62 11.26 -0.66
CA ALA A 188 -5.03 11.33 0.75
C ALA A 188 -5.31 12.78 1.16
N ARG A 189 -5.80 13.01 2.37
CA ARG A 189 -5.83 14.36 2.95
C ARG A 189 -4.42 14.85 3.29
N LEU A 190 -3.63 14.02 3.94
CA LEU A 190 -2.22 14.28 4.26
C LEU A 190 -1.33 13.16 3.74
N GLY A 191 -0.27 13.52 3.01
CA GLY A 191 0.63 12.54 2.41
C GLY A 191 -0.03 11.72 1.31
N GLY A 192 -0.34 12.31 0.15
CA GLY A 192 -0.94 11.60 -0.96
C GLY A 192 -0.18 10.32 -1.32
N GLY A 193 1.14 10.36 -1.37
CA GLY A 193 2.00 9.19 -1.49
C GLY A 193 2.27 8.53 -0.15
N VAL A 194 2.98 9.24 0.75
CA VAL A 194 3.44 8.71 2.05
C VAL A 194 3.13 9.70 3.17
N TYR A 195 2.67 9.18 4.28
CA TYR A 195 2.53 9.88 5.55
C TYR A 195 3.44 9.24 6.60
N THR A 196 4.14 10.04 7.41
CA THR A 196 4.88 9.57 8.58
C THR A 196 4.43 10.31 9.82
N ASP A 197 4.24 9.59 10.91
CA ASP A 197 3.79 10.11 12.21
C ASP A 197 4.93 10.19 13.24
N ASN A 198 4.73 11.03 14.27
CA ASN A 198 5.62 11.17 15.42
C ASN A 198 4.82 11.51 16.68
N SER A 199 3.60 10.99 16.78
CA SER A 199 2.69 11.34 17.90
C SER A 199 2.90 10.52 19.15
N ASP A 200 3.84 9.55 19.13
CA ASP A 200 4.09 8.61 20.22
C ASP A 200 5.48 8.77 20.86
N ALA A 201 5.59 8.33 22.12
CA ALA A 201 6.84 8.30 22.87
C ALA A 201 7.86 7.27 22.36
N ASN A 202 7.41 6.26 21.58
CA ASN A 202 8.27 5.20 21.02
C ASN A 202 9.15 5.67 19.85
N GLY A 203 9.05 6.95 19.50
CA GLY A 203 9.85 7.61 18.47
C GLY A 203 9.15 7.74 17.13
N PRO A 204 9.80 8.41 16.17
CA PRO A 204 9.19 8.75 14.91
C PRO A 204 8.96 7.54 14.01
N GLY A 205 7.89 7.58 13.24
CA GLY A 205 7.76 6.77 12.03
C GLY A 205 8.83 7.19 11.02
N VAL A 206 9.55 6.22 10.45
CA VAL A 206 10.69 6.47 9.57
C VAL A 206 10.38 6.02 8.15
N PHE A 207 10.46 6.96 7.20
CA PHE A 207 10.47 6.64 5.77
C PHE A 207 11.84 6.86 5.17
N THR A 208 12.41 5.81 4.55
CA THR A 208 13.68 5.89 3.82
C THR A 208 13.46 5.63 2.32
N LEU A 209 13.73 6.63 1.50
CA LEU A 209 13.79 6.50 0.04
C LEU A 209 15.27 6.31 -0.37
N ARG A 210 15.64 5.08 -0.72
CA ARG A 210 17.02 4.74 -1.16
C ARG A 210 17.15 4.78 -2.67
N ASN A 211 16.09 4.50 -3.37
CA ASN A 211 15.89 4.64 -4.81
C ASN A 211 14.40 4.42 -5.10
N GLY A 212 13.95 4.74 -6.30
CA GLY A 212 12.54 4.63 -6.67
C GLY A 212 11.87 5.99 -6.84
N ALA A 213 10.55 6.00 -6.97
CA ALA A 213 9.83 7.22 -7.31
C ALA A 213 8.49 7.38 -6.59
N ILE A 214 8.17 8.62 -6.19
CA ILE A 214 6.82 9.03 -5.77
C ILE A 214 6.32 10.02 -6.83
N LEU A 215 5.27 9.61 -7.58
CA LEU A 215 4.86 10.33 -8.79
C LEU A 215 3.39 10.70 -8.75
N SER A 216 3.07 11.94 -9.10
CA SER A 216 1.69 12.40 -9.34
C SER A 216 0.71 12.05 -8.21
N CYS A 217 1.19 12.00 -6.98
CA CYS A 217 0.35 11.81 -5.81
C CYS A 217 -0.29 13.13 -5.38
N THR A 218 -1.48 13.06 -4.80
CA THR A 218 -2.28 14.24 -4.49
C THR A 218 -2.72 14.27 -3.02
N ALA A 219 -2.46 15.36 -2.35
CA ALA A 219 -3.15 15.66 -1.10
C ALA A 219 -4.41 16.47 -1.43
N ASN A 220 -5.61 15.92 -1.06
CA ASN A 220 -6.91 16.50 -1.40
C ASN A 220 -7.78 16.67 -0.15
N PRO A 221 -8.32 17.88 0.11
CA PRO A 221 -9.06 18.19 1.33
C PRO A 221 -10.56 17.86 1.25
N SER A 222 -10.97 16.71 0.71
CA SER A 222 -12.37 16.39 0.39
C SER A 222 -13.39 16.62 1.53
N TYR A 223 -12.94 16.77 2.79
CA TYR A 223 -13.81 17.06 3.96
C TYR A 223 -13.19 18.00 5.01
N TYR A 224 -11.98 18.53 4.78
CA TYR A 224 -11.26 19.34 5.75
C TYR A 224 -10.55 20.52 5.07
N LEU A 225 -10.46 21.64 5.77
CA LEU A 225 -9.88 22.89 5.25
C LEU A 225 -8.42 22.84 4.82
N PHE A 226 -7.69 21.75 5.12
CA PHE A 226 -6.26 21.67 4.84
C PHE A 226 -5.87 20.31 4.28
N SER A 227 -5.13 20.34 3.18
CA SER A 227 -4.37 19.19 2.66
C SER A 227 -2.90 19.59 2.54
N GLN A 228 -2.00 18.64 2.83
CA GLN A 228 -0.57 18.87 2.82
C GLN A 228 0.19 17.63 2.37
N GLY A 229 1.38 17.85 1.75
CA GLY A 229 2.26 16.77 1.36
C GLY A 229 1.69 15.90 0.23
N GLY A 230 1.53 16.44 -0.98
CA GLY A 230 1.04 15.64 -2.12
C GLY A 230 1.86 14.37 -2.32
N GLY A 231 3.18 14.44 -2.29
CA GLY A 231 4.07 13.27 -2.32
C GLY A 231 4.28 12.67 -0.95
N VAL A 232 4.88 13.45 -0.03
CA VAL A 232 5.20 13.04 1.34
C VAL A 232 4.70 14.12 2.31
N TYR A 233 4.01 13.70 3.36
CA TYR A 233 3.75 14.51 4.54
C TYR A 233 4.48 13.91 5.73
N ASN A 234 5.46 14.63 6.25
CA ASN A 234 6.39 14.11 7.24
C ASN A 234 6.23 14.83 8.59
N LEU A 235 5.73 14.12 9.59
CA LEU A 235 5.84 14.50 11.00
C LEU A 235 6.94 13.72 11.72
N GLY A 236 7.27 12.52 11.23
CA GLY A 236 8.32 11.65 11.74
C GLY A 236 9.70 11.95 11.13
N ALA A 237 10.35 10.94 10.61
CA ALA A 237 11.64 11.06 9.94
C ALA A 237 11.55 10.63 8.47
N PHE A 238 12.00 11.50 7.57
CA PHE A 238 12.15 11.20 6.15
C PHE A 238 13.61 11.29 5.75
N ILE A 239 14.15 10.19 5.22
CA ILE A 239 15.54 10.06 4.78
C ILE A 239 15.54 9.76 3.29
N MET A 240 15.92 10.74 2.47
CA MET A 240 16.09 10.54 1.04
C MET A 240 17.56 10.38 0.69
N LYS A 241 17.96 9.19 0.28
CA LYS A 241 19.35 8.90 -0.17
C LYS A 241 19.49 9.07 -1.67
N SER A 242 18.50 8.64 -2.43
CA SER A 242 18.36 8.82 -3.88
C SER A 242 16.89 8.59 -4.27
N GLY A 243 16.55 8.78 -5.55
CA GLY A 243 15.21 8.60 -6.08
C GLY A 243 14.55 9.92 -6.48
N THR A 244 13.26 9.89 -6.75
CA THR A 244 12.53 11.03 -7.32
C THR A 244 11.17 11.23 -6.64
N ILE A 245 10.83 12.47 -6.31
CA ILE A 245 9.46 12.89 -5.98
C ILE A 245 9.06 13.96 -7.01
N LYS A 246 8.05 13.65 -7.84
CA LYS A 246 7.72 14.51 -9.00
C LYS A 246 6.21 14.57 -9.25
N GLY A 247 5.73 15.74 -9.70
CA GLY A 247 4.34 15.96 -10.12
C GLY A 247 3.32 15.81 -9.00
N CYS A 248 3.75 15.81 -7.74
CA CYS A 248 2.86 15.68 -6.59
C CYS A 248 2.27 17.04 -6.23
N THR A 249 0.98 17.05 -5.85
CA THR A 249 0.22 18.28 -5.57
C THR A 249 -0.47 18.22 -4.21
N ALA A 250 -0.54 19.36 -3.52
CA ALA A 250 -1.47 19.57 -2.41
C ALA A 250 -2.51 20.60 -2.86
N ILE A 251 -3.77 20.20 -2.90
CA ILE A 251 -4.87 21.05 -3.36
C ILE A 251 -5.33 21.91 -2.18
N LYS A 252 -5.28 23.23 -2.33
CA LYS A 252 -5.95 24.16 -1.38
C LYS A 252 -7.43 24.20 -1.72
N GLU A 253 -8.29 24.17 -0.69
CA GLU A 253 -9.70 24.52 -0.93
C GLU A 253 -9.79 25.89 -1.59
N ARG A 254 -10.67 25.99 -2.58
CA ARG A 254 -11.07 27.30 -3.08
C ARG A 254 -11.92 27.96 -1.98
N PRO A 255 -11.66 29.21 -1.63
CA PRO A 255 -12.63 30.00 -0.87
C PRO A 255 -13.94 30.00 -1.66
N THR A 256 -15.01 29.54 -1.04
CA THR A 256 -16.38 29.64 -1.59
C THR A 256 -16.82 31.09 -1.65
#